data_265c2a62c91186332b03719d8e33c6c0
#
_entry.id   265c2a62c91186332b03719d8e33c6c0
#
_cell.length_a   1.000
_cell.length_b   1.000
_cell.length_c   1.000
_cell.angle_alpha   90.00
_cell.angle_beta   90.00
_cell.angle_gamma   90.00
#
_symmetry.space_group_name_H-M   'P 1'
#
loop_
_entity.id
_entity.type
_entity.pdbx_description
1 polymer ?
#
loop_
_entity_poly.entity_id
_entity_poly.type
_entity_poly.pdbx_seq_one_letter_code
_entity_poly.pdbx_strand_id
1 'polypeptide(L)'
;LRELLGVKFRRLLSVHPENEIYIDYEDETNGKSGSLPVIPIFPQYVSNDQDPPTPYAEDSFEIEGDDGAVYEVEFERGTLDFDAMTSELADDYPGLFTTSGRFRTRFRPNQSKQGVDIYANGRILMTSVFTDLFDLIRNNEYNYFGGEVRIFPKEGTTEVPTDNKKVRVDTNSTLWQNLCEILSSDEYQPEGKRYD
;
A
#
# COMPACT_ATOMS: atom_id res chain seq x y z
N LEU A 1 -6.69 -14.91 3.33
CA LEU A 1 -6.61 -14.84 1.87
C LEU A 1 -7.44 -13.66 1.33
N ARG A 2 -8.71 -13.53 1.69
CA ARG A 2 -9.64 -12.49 1.23
C ARG A 2 -9.07 -11.08 1.38
N GLU A 3 -8.58 -10.72 2.56
CA GLU A 3 -7.95 -9.44 2.80
C GLU A 3 -6.66 -9.23 1.98
N LEU A 4 -5.81 -10.24 1.89
CA LEU A 4 -4.60 -10.15 1.09
C LEU A 4 -4.92 -9.82 -0.38
N LEU A 5 -5.97 -10.43 -0.93
CA LEU A 5 -6.44 -10.12 -2.28
C LEU A 5 -7.06 -8.72 -2.36
N GLY A 6 -7.84 -8.32 -1.34
CA GLY A 6 -8.41 -6.98 -1.25
C GLY A 6 -7.36 -5.87 -1.23
N VAL A 7 -6.25 -6.06 -0.52
CA VAL A 7 -5.10 -5.15 -0.56
C VAL A 7 -4.40 -5.21 -1.91
N LYS A 8 -4.12 -6.42 -2.41
CA LYS A 8 -3.29 -6.60 -3.62
C LYS A 8 -3.95 -6.09 -4.90
N PHE A 9 -5.26 -6.27 -5.01
CA PHE A 9 -6.02 -5.92 -6.21
C PHE A 9 -6.95 -4.71 -5.98
N ARG A 10 -6.75 -3.93 -4.90
CA ARG A 10 -7.64 -2.84 -4.53
C ARG A 10 -7.96 -1.87 -5.68
N ARG A 11 -6.96 -1.47 -6.45
CA ARG A 11 -7.17 -0.53 -7.55
C ARG A 11 -7.87 -1.19 -8.74
N LEU A 12 -7.53 -2.43 -9.08
CA LEU A 12 -8.22 -3.16 -10.14
C LEU A 12 -9.73 -3.28 -9.82
N LEU A 13 -10.06 -3.66 -8.59
CA LEU A 13 -11.44 -3.81 -8.13
C LEU A 13 -12.19 -2.48 -8.02
N SER A 14 -11.47 -1.38 -7.75
CA SER A 14 -12.06 -0.04 -7.64
C SER A 14 -12.29 0.61 -9.00
N VAL A 15 -11.34 0.51 -9.93
CA VAL A 15 -11.43 1.13 -11.27
C VAL A 15 -12.35 0.34 -12.19
N HIS A 16 -12.46 -0.95 -11.97
CA HIS A 16 -13.24 -1.88 -12.76
C HIS A 16 -14.22 -2.64 -11.87
N PRO A 17 -15.29 -1.98 -11.40
CA PRO A 17 -16.27 -2.59 -10.49
C PRO A 17 -16.99 -3.80 -11.09
N GLU A 18 -16.93 -3.98 -12.40
CA GLU A 18 -17.40 -5.19 -13.10
C GLU A 18 -16.49 -6.40 -12.86
N ASN A 19 -15.26 -6.19 -12.41
CA ASN A 19 -14.34 -7.27 -12.05
C ASN A 19 -14.58 -7.67 -10.60
N GLU A 20 -15.15 -8.83 -10.41
CA GLU A 20 -15.42 -9.39 -9.10
C GLU A 20 -14.50 -10.57 -8.83
N ILE A 21 -13.93 -10.60 -7.62
CA ILE A 21 -13.16 -11.75 -7.12
C ILE A 21 -13.92 -12.35 -5.96
N TYR A 22 -14.22 -13.64 -6.05
CA TYR A 22 -14.87 -14.39 -4.99
C TYR A 22 -13.93 -15.45 -4.43
N ILE A 23 -14.06 -15.74 -3.15
CA ILE A 23 -13.42 -16.87 -2.51
C ILE A 23 -14.51 -17.86 -2.11
N ASP A 24 -14.53 -18.99 -2.78
CA ASP A 24 -15.35 -20.11 -2.37
C ASP A 24 -14.68 -20.83 -1.19
N TYR A 25 -15.48 -21.21 -0.22
CA TYR A 25 -15.00 -21.94 0.95
C TYR A 25 -15.92 -23.11 1.29
N GLU A 26 -15.33 -24.15 1.81
CA GLU A 26 -16.01 -25.28 2.41
C GLU A 26 -15.42 -25.51 3.80
N ASP A 27 -16.27 -25.48 4.82
CA ASP A 27 -15.91 -25.78 6.20
C ASP A 27 -16.29 -27.20 6.51
N GLU A 28 -15.31 -28.08 6.39
CA GLU A 28 -15.48 -29.51 6.63
C GLU A 28 -15.94 -29.84 8.07
N THR A 29 -15.70 -28.93 9.03
CA THR A 29 -16.01 -29.16 10.44
C THR A 29 -17.51 -29.03 10.71
N ASN A 30 -18.18 -28.11 10.03
CA ASN A 30 -19.59 -27.83 10.25
C ASN A 30 -20.44 -27.96 8.96
N GLY A 31 -19.85 -28.41 7.88
CA GLY A 31 -20.52 -28.65 6.60
C GLY A 31 -21.05 -27.39 5.91
N LYS A 32 -20.50 -26.22 6.24
CA LYS A 32 -20.89 -24.96 5.64
C LYS A 32 -20.02 -24.65 4.43
N SER A 33 -20.65 -24.33 3.32
CA SER A 33 -19.99 -23.80 2.12
C SER A 33 -20.59 -22.45 1.74
N GLY A 34 -19.82 -21.65 1.03
CA GLY A 34 -20.29 -20.35 0.55
C GLY A 34 -19.26 -19.66 -0.32
N SER A 35 -19.63 -18.48 -0.80
CA SER A 35 -18.79 -17.62 -1.60
C SER A 35 -18.74 -16.24 -0.95
N LEU A 36 -17.53 -15.70 -0.78
CA LEU A 36 -17.30 -14.41 -0.16
C LEU A 36 -16.66 -13.46 -1.19
N PRO A 37 -17.24 -12.29 -1.44
CA PRO A 37 -16.63 -11.30 -2.32
C PRO A 37 -15.34 -10.74 -1.71
N VAL A 38 -14.36 -10.47 -2.55
CA VAL A 38 -13.16 -9.72 -2.18
C VAL A 38 -13.47 -8.25 -2.36
N ILE A 39 -13.38 -7.49 -1.28
CA ILE A 39 -13.61 -6.04 -1.26
C ILE A 39 -12.26 -5.33 -1.26
N PRO A 40 -12.07 -4.26 -2.06
CA PRO A 40 -10.84 -3.50 -2.07
C PRO A 40 -10.57 -2.85 -0.71
N ILE A 41 -9.33 -2.90 -0.27
CA ILE A 41 -8.88 -2.34 1.00
C ILE A 41 -7.82 -1.28 0.73
N PHE A 42 -8.20 -0.02 0.86
CA PHE A 42 -7.32 1.13 0.70
C PHE A 42 -6.76 1.61 2.04
N PRO A 43 -5.54 2.18 2.07
CA PRO A 43 -5.13 2.98 3.19
C PRO A 43 -6.01 4.24 3.27
N GLN A 44 -6.38 4.62 4.48
CA GLN A 44 -6.96 5.92 4.77
C GLN A 44 -6.00 6.70 5.65
N TYR A 45 -5.91 7.99 5.41
CA TYR A 45 -4.97 8.84 6.12
C TYR A 45 -5.72 9.84 7.00
N VAL A 46 -5.10 10.18 8.12
CA VAL A 46 -5.62 11.21 9.00
C VAL A 46 -5.68 12.53 8.24
N SER A 47 -6.82 13.23 8.34
CA SER A 47 -7.03 14.50 7.65
C SER A 47 -6.08 15.57 8.16
N ASN A 48 -5.57 16.41 7.23
CA ASN A 48 -4.79 17.59 7.56
C ASN A 48 -5.62 18.71 8.25
N ASP A 49 -6.95 18.55 8.31
CA ASP A 49 -7.84 19.47 9.00
C ASP A 49 -7.83 19.32 10.54
N GLN A 50 -7.12 18.31 11.03
CA GLN A 50 -6.95 18.12 12.47
C GLN A 50 -5.94 19.10 13.06
N ASP A 51 -6.09 19.43 14.34
CA ASP A 51 -5.16 20.28 15.08
C ASP A 51 -4.44 19.41 16.17
N PRO A 52 -3.13 19.22 16.09
CA PRO A 52 -2.21 19.67 15.02
C PRO A 52 -2.42 18.92 13.70
N PRO A 53 -2.13 19.54 12.55
CA PRO A 53 -2.27 18.90 11.26
C PRO A 53 -1.33 17.71 11.17
N THR A 54 -1.83 16.64 10.56
CA THR A 54 -1.03 15.45 10.31
C THR A 54 -0.43 15.54 8.92
N PRO A 55 0.87 15.32 8.73
CA PRO A 55 1.47 15.34 7.42
C PRO A 55 0.82 14.28 6.50
N TYR A 56 0.09 14.76 5.51
CA TYR A 56 -0.36 13.99 4.38
C TYR A 56 0.11 14.69 3.11
N ALA A 57 0.74 13.97 2.23
CA ALA A 57 1.27 14.51 1.00
C ALA A 57 1.03 13.58 -0.19
N GLU A 58 0.77 14.20 -1.33
CA GLU A 58 0.73 13.59 -2.65
C GLU A 58 1.72 14.31 -3.55
N ASP A 59 2.57 13.55 -4.21
CA ASP A 59 3.56 14.06 -5.16
C ASP A 59 3.47 13.28 -6.46
N SER A 60 3.88 13.91 -7.55
CA SER A 60 4.01 13.27 -8.86
C SER A 60 5.29 13.73 -9.53
N PHE A 61 6.05 12.78 -10.07
CA PHE A 61 7.30 13.05 -10.78
C PHE A 61 7.56 11.99 -11.85
N GLU A 62 8.47 12.32 -12.77
CA GLU A 62 8.91 11.39 -13.80
C GLU A 62 10.25 10.75 -13.39
N ILE A 63 10.43 9.51 -13.83
CA ILE A 63 11.64 8.74 -13.55
C ILE A 63 12.08 7.98 -14.80
N GLU A 64 13.37 7.98 -15.05
CA GLU A 64 13.96 7.20 -16.13
C GLU A 64 14.26 5.77 -15.65
N GLY A 65 14.00 4.81 -16.52
CA GLY A 65 14.38 3.42 -16.35
C GLY A 65 15.45 2.99 -17.33
N ASP A 66 15.55 1.69 -17.56
CA ASP A 66 16.50 1.12 -18.52
C ASP A 66 16.14 1.54 -19.96
N ASP A 67 17.14 1.65 -20.82
CA ASP A 67 17.00 1.92 -22.26
C ASP A 67 16.20 3.19 -22.61
N GLY A 68 16.19 4.19 -21.72
CA GLY A 68 15.45 5.44 -21.95
C GLY A 68 13.95 5.32 -21.73
N ALA A 69 13.48 4.26 -21.11
CA ALA A 69 12.10 4.13 -20.67
C ALA A 69 11.76 5.23 -19.65
N VAL A 70 10.56 5.81 -19.75
CA VAL A 70 10.09 6.85 -18.83
C VAL A 70 8.82 6.40 -18.14
N TYR A 71 8.77 6.61 -16.84
CA TYR A 71 7.64 6.27 -15.98
C TYR A 71 7.14 7.51 -15.26
N GLU A 72 5.84 7.62 -15.11
CA GLU A 72 5.21 8.54 -14.19
C GLU A 72 5.05 7.85 -12.84
N VAL A 73 5.45 8.55 -11.79
CA VAL A 73 5.34 8.06 -10.41
C VAL A 73 4.45 9.00 -9.63
N GLU A 74 3.43 8.44 -9.01
CA GLU A 74 2.61 9.13 -8.02
C GLU A 74 2.95 8.56 -6.64
N PHE A 75 3.21 9.43 -5.67
CA PHE A 75 3.55 9.04 -4.31
C PHE A 75 2.62 9.68 -3.31
N GLU A 76 1.82 8.84 -2.66
CA GLU A 76 0.89 9.21 -1.59
C GLU A 76 1.42 8.68 -0.27
N ARG A 77 1.47 9.54 0.77
CA ARG A 77 1.98 9.16 2.09
C ARG A 77 1.34 9.93 3.22
N GLY A 78 1.32 9.34 4.41
CA GLY A 78 0.78 10.00 5.60
C GLY A 78 0.66 9.09 6.80
N THR A 79 0.00 9.59 7.83
CA THR A 79 -0.39 8.82 9.01
C THR A 79 -1.69 8.08 8.72
N LEU A 80 -1.69 6.76 8.88
CA LEU A 80 -2.87 5.92 8.65
C LEU A 80 -3.94 6.17 9.71
N ASP A 81 -5.18 6.38 9.27
CA ASP A 81 -6.36 6.48 10.11
C ASP A 81 -7.01 5.10 10.29
N PHE A 82 -6.61 4.42 11.38
CA PHE A 82 -7.13 3.09 11.67
C PHE A 82 -8.59 3.07 12.09
N ASP A 83 -9.06 4.14 12.69
CA ASP A 83 -10.45 4.22 13.17
C ASP A 83 -11.39 4.38 11.96
N ALA A 84 -11.02 5.22 11.00
CA ALA A 84 -11.76 5.36 9.75
C ALA A 84 -11.75 4.05 8.95
N MET A 85 -10.59 3.42 8.75
CA MET A 85 -10.48 2.12 8.07
C MET A 85 -11.28 1.03 8.76
N THR A 86 -11.27 1.01 10.11
CA THR A 86 -12.04 0.04 10.90
C THR A 86 -13.53 0.25 10.70
N SER A 87 -14.00 1.48 10.78
CA SER A 87 -15.41 1.82 10.60
C SER A 87 -15.94 1.42 9.22
N GLU A 88 -15.16 1.66 8.17
CA GLU A 88 -15.55 1.35 6.80
C GLU A 88 -15.64 -0.16 6.53
N LEU A 89 -14.70 -0.92 7.11
CA LEU A 89 -14.54 -2.34 6.76
C LEU A 89 -15.15 -3.31 7.77
N ALA A 90 -15.68 -2.82 8.90
CA ALA A 90 -16.15 -3.67 9.99
C ALA A 90 -17.27 -4.63 9.55
N ASP A 91 -18.21 -4.15 8.76
CA ASP A 91 -19.35 -4.92 8.29
C ASP A 91 -18.95 -5.95 7.23
N ASP A 92 -18.04 -5.57 6.34
CA ASP A 92 -17.59 -6.40 5.22
C ASP A 92 -16.59 -7.48 5.64
N TYR A 93 -15.80 -7.19 6.68
CA TYR A 93 -14.74 -8.06 7.16
C TYR A 93 -14.77 -8.30 8.67
N PRO A 94 -15.87 -8.81 9.23
CA PRO A 94 -15.98 -8.97 10.70
C PRO A 94 -14.90 -9.89 11.29
N GLY A 95 -14.31 -10.77 10.49
CA GLY A 95 -13.22 -11.65 10.92
C GLY A 95 -11.81 -11.04 10.86
N LEU A 96 -11.66 -9.83 10.28
CA LEU A 96 -10.36 -9.16 10.19
C LEU A 96 -9.97 -8.45 11.48
N PHE A 97 -10.92 -8.17 12.34
CA PHE A 97 -10.68 -7.45 13.58
C PHE A 97 -10.34 -8.42 14.72
N THR A 98 -9.46 -7.99 15.59
CA THR A 98 -9.25 -8.67 16.87
C THR A 98 -10.46 -8.42 17.78
N THR A 99 -10.57 -9.16 18.89
CA THR A 99 -11.56 -8.89 19.94
C THR A 99 -11.49 -7.46 20.51
N SER A 100 -10.40 -6.75 20.28
CA SER A 100 -10.22 -5.33 20.61
C SER A 100 -10.55 -4.38 19.45
N GLY A 101 -11.16 -4.86 18.37
CA GLY A 101 -11.54 -4.04 17.21
C GLY A 101 -10.40 -3.60 16.32
N ARG A 102 -9.20 -4.19 16.43
CA ARG A 102 -8.02 -3.78 15.65
C ARG A 102 -7.80 -4.66 14.44
N PHE A 103 -7.35 -4.06 13.33
CA PHE A 103 -6.92 -4.78 12.14
C PHE A 103 -5.87 -5.85 12.45
N ARG A 104 -6.02 -7.02 11.84
CA ARG A 104 -5.07 -8.14 12.03
C ARG A 104 -3.87 -8.08 11.13
N THR A 105 -3.88 -7.31 10.05
CA THR A 105 -2.98 -7.53 8.93
C THR A 105 -2.27 -6.28 8.41
N ARG A 106 -2.33 -5.98 7.10
CA ARG A 106 -1.44 -5.05 6.38
C ARG A 106 -1.35 -3.66 7.00
N PHE A 107 -2.47 -3.09 7.37
CA PHE A 107 -2.53 -1.72 7.91
C PHE A 107 -2.54 -1.65 9.44
N ARG A 108 -2.13 -2.73 10.11
CA ARG A 108 -2.01 -2.71 11.57
C ARG A 108 -0.83 -1.85 12.01
N PRO A 109 -0.97 -1.00 13.05
CA PRO A 109 0.15 -0.25 13.62
C PRO A 109 1.18 -1.20 14.21
N ASN A 110 2.23 -1.46 13.46
CA ASN A 110 3.31 -2.37 13.83
C ASN A 110 4.53 -2.05 12.98
N GLN A 111 5.71 -2.06 13.56
CA GLN A 111 6.98 -1.87 12.86
C GLN A 111 7.15 -2.76 11.62
N SER A 112 6.61 -3.97 11.64
CA SER A 112 6.69 -4.88 10.48
C SER A 112 5.68 -4.58 9.37
N LYS A 113 4.78 -3.62 9.57
CA LYS A 113 3.70 -3.26 8.63
C LYS A 113 3.75 -1.82 8.17
N GLN A 114 4.58 -0.99 8.80
CA GLN A 114 4.86 0.36 8.35
C GLN A 114 5.57 0.34 6.99
N GLY A 115 5.66 1.50 6.35
CA GLY A 115 6.30 1.64 5.04
C GLY A 115 5.31 1.78 3.91
N VAL A 116 5.82 1.67 2.71
CA VAL A 116 5.13 2.01 1.48
C VAL A 116 4.78 0.76 0.68
N ASP A 117 3.62 0.78 0.03
CA ASP A 117 3.23 -0.23 -0.95
C ASP A 117 3.64 0.24 -2.35
N ILE A 118 4.08 -0.68 -3.20
CA ILE A 118 4.38 -0.40 -4.61
C ILE A 118 3.28 -0.97 -5.47
N TYR A 119 2.57 -0.10 -6.18
CA TYR A 119 1.60 -0.44 -7.20
C TYR A 119 2.24 -0.29 -8.58
N ALA A 120 2.20 -1.33 -9.37
CA ALA A 120 2.59 -1.32 -10.78
C ALA A 120 1.95 -2.50 -11.52
N ASN A 121 1.86 -2.40 -12.85
CA ASN A 121 1.32 -3.46 -13.71
C ASN A 121 -0.04 -4.00 -13.22
N GLY A 122 -0.92 -3.09 -12.81
CA GLY A 122 -2.30 -3.38 -12.42
C GLY A 122 -2.50 -3.95 -11.01
N ARG A 123 -1.46 -4.05 -10.17
CA ARG A 123 -1.58 -4.62 -8.81
C ARG A 123 -0.50 -4.12 -7.85
N ILE A 124 -0.70 -4.36 -6.57
CA ILE A 124 0.37 -4.19 -5.57
C ILE A 124 1.39 -5.31 -5.74
N LEU A 125 2.61 -4.94 -6.11
CA LEU A 125 3.75 -5.84 -6.28
C LEU A 125 4.51 -6.04 -4.97
N MET A 126 4.69 -4.98 -4.18
CA MET A 126 5.43 -5.02 -2.92
C MET A 126 4.66 -4.29 -1.84
N THR A 127 4.81 -4.72 -0.60
CA THR A 127 4.19 -4.08 0.56
C THR A 127 5.22 -3.82 1.65
N SER A 128 5.03 -2.77 2.43
CA SER A 128 5.91 -2.42 3.57
C SER A 128 7.38 -2.28 3.15
N VAL A 129 7.65 -1.64 2.02
CA VAL A 129 9.01 -1.34 1.57
C VAL A 129 9.47 0.03 2.03
N PHE A 130 10.74 0.35 1.79
CA PHE A 130 11.40 1.61 2.16
C PHE A 130 11.47 1.90 3.67
N THR A 131 11.32 0.87 4.51
CA THR A 131 11.45 1.04 5.96
C THR A 131 12.82 1.53 6.38
N ASP A 132 13.88 1.04 5.73
CA ASP A 132 15.26 1.49 5.97
C ASP A 132 15.52 2.85 5.33
N LEU A 133 14.98 3.10 4.14
CA LEU A 133 15.14 4.35 3.41
C LEU A 133 14.58 5.55 4.19
N PHE A 134 13.46 5.33 4.86
CA PHE A 134 12.77 6.33 5.67
C PHE A 134 13.09 6.22 7.18
N ASP A 135 14.09 5.43 7.57
CA ASP A 135 14.51 5.17 8.97
C ASP A 135 13.34 4.83 9.92
N LEU A 136 12.31 4.15 9.40
CA LEU A 136 11.09 3.88 10.14
C LEU A 136 11.29 2.88 11.31
N ILE A 137 12.26 1.97 11.18
CA ILE A 137 12.40 0.81 12.10
C ILE A 137 12.83 1.25 13.50
N ARG A 138 13.52 2.39 13.60
CA ARG A 138 14.10 2.87 14.86
C ARG A 138 13.16 3.71 15.71
N ASN A 139 12.03 4.11 15.14
CA ASN A 139 11.15 5.07 15.80
C ASN A 139 9.71 4.57 15.85
N ASN A 140 9.18 4.38 17.06
CA ASN A 140 7.79 3.97 17.29
C ASN A 140 6.77 5.00 16.80
N GLU A 141 7.18 6.26 16.62
CA GLU A 141 6.33 7.33 16.10
C GLU A 141 5.86 7.04 14.68
N TYR A 142 6.67 6.29 13.91
CA TYR A 142 6.32 5.90 12.54
C TYR A 142 5.50 4.61 12.42
N ASN A 143 5.05 4.02 13.53
CA ASN A 143 4.20 2.82 13.47
C ASN A 143 2.90 3.02 12.68
N TYR A 144 2.49 4.27 12.52
CA TYR A 144 1.29 4.67 11.78
C TYR A 144 1.61 5.21 10.38
N PHE A 145 2.89 5.30 10.00
CA PHE A 145 3.26 5.76 8.69
C PHE A 145 2.89 4.72 7.64
N GLY A 146 2.25 5.18 6.57
CA GLY A 146 1.95 4.40 5.39
C GLY A 146 2.00 5.23 4.14
N GLY A 147 2.11 4.57 3.00
CA GLY A 147 2.10 5.22 1.71
C GLY A 147 1.89 4.22 0.58
N GLU A 148 1.68 4.77 -0.61
CA GLU A 148 1.63 4.02 -1.86
C GLU A 148 2.41 4.77 -2.94
N VAL A 149 3.36 4.10 -3.56
CA VAL A 149 4.01 4.54 -4.78
C VAL A 149 3.35 3.82 -5.94
N ARG A 150 2.81 4.58 -6.88
CA ARG A 150 2.18 4.08 -8.11
C ARG A 150 3.07 4.41 -9.30
N ILE A 151 3.40 3.39 -10.08
CA ILE A 151 4.32 3.53 -11.22
C ILE A 151 3.57 3.18 -12.50
N PHE A 152 3.51 4.13 -13.40
CA PHE A 152 2.83 4.00 -14.68
C PHE A 152 3.82 4.19 -15.84
N PRO A 153 3.87 3.25 -16.79
CA PRO A 153 4.67 3.44 -17.99
C PRO A 153 4.08 4.56 -18.85
N LYS A 154 4.93 5.49 -19.32
CA LYS A 154 4.53 6.50 -20.31
C LYS A 154 4.47 5.91 -21.71
N GLU A 155 3.90 6.67 -22.64
CA GLU A 155 3.74 6.27 -24.04
C GLU A 155 5.09 5.82 -24.65
N GLY A 156 5.09 4.66 -25.26
CA GLY A 156 6.30 4.04 -25.83
C GLY A 156 7.15 3.27 -24.84
N THR A 157 6.77 3.25 -23.55
CA THR A 157 7.45 2.50 -22.49
C THR A 157 6.72 1.19 -22.21
N THR A 158 7.49 0.15 -21.92
CA THR A 158 6.97 -1.16 -21.53
C THR A 158 6.50 -1.17 -20.08
N GLU A 159 5.87 -2.28 -19.66
CA GLU A 159 5.53 -2.53 -18.26
C GLU A 159 6.73 -2.28 -17.32
N VAL A 160 6.41 -1.96 -16.07
CA VAL A 160 7.42 -1.82 -15.00
C VAL A 160 8.23 -3.12 -14.88
N PRO A 161 9.58 -3.05 -14.87
CA PRO A 161 10.44 -4.22 -14.72
C PRO A 161 10.14 -5.00 -13.46
N THR A 162 10.02 -6.31 -13.61
CA THR A 162 9.73 -7.21 -12.49
C THR A 162 10.75 -8.34 -12.43
N ASP A 163 10.87 -8.95 -11.25
CA ASP A 163 11.67 -10.16 -11.07
C ASP A 163 11.19 -11.32 -11.98
N ASN A 164 11.99 -12.37 -12.08
CA ASN A 164 11.70 -13.53 -12.92
C ASN A 164 10.37 -14.23 -12.57
N LYS A 165 9.85 -14.02 -11.37
CA LYS A 165 8.55 -14.56 -10.91
C LYS A 165 7.40 -13.59 -11.16
N LYS A 166 7.68 -12.37 -11.63
CA LYS A 166 6.71 -11.29 -11.86
C LYS A 166 5.91 -10.92 -10.60
N VAL A 167 6.49 -11.08 -9.42
CA VAL A 167 5.81 -10.80 -8.15
C VAL A 167 6.34 -9.57 -7.43
N ARG A 168 7.49 -9.06 -7.84
CA ARG A 168 8.14 -7.86 -7.29
C ARG A 168 8.72 -7.01 -8.39
N VAL A 169 8.90 -5.72 -8.13
CA VAL A 169 9.72 -4.85 -8.99
C VAL A 169 11.15 -5.41 -8.98
N ASP A 170 11.80 -5.36 -10.13
CA ASP A 170 13.23 -5.72 -10.21
C ASP A 170 14.07 -4.65 -9.51
N THR A 171 14.59 -5.01 -8.36
CA THR A 171 15.41 -4.10 -7.52
C THR A 171 16.80 -3.83 -8.10
N ASN A 172 17.18 -4.50 -9.18
CA ASN A 172 18.43 -4.21 -9.91
C ASN A 172 18.21 -3.27 -11.10
N SER A 173 16.96 -2.95 -11.44
CA SER A 173 16.65 -2.06 -12.56
C SER A 173 17.06 -0.62 -12.26
N THR A 174 17.37 0.13 -13.31
CA THR A 174 17.64 1.58 -13.23
C THR A 174 16.45 2.32 -12.64
N LEU A 175 15.22 1.92 -13.01
CA LEU A 175 13.99 2.46 -12.43
C LEU A 175 14.01 2.39 -10.89
N TRP A 176 14.33 1.22 -10.32
CA TRP A 176 14.33 1.05 -8.86
C TRP A 176 15.42 1.89 -8.19
N GLN A 177 16.61 1.93 -8.76
CA GLN A 177 17.73 2.71 -8.23
C GLN A 177 17.40 4.21 -8.21
N ASN A 178 16.89 4.74 -9.32
CA ASN A 178 16.47 6.13 -9.42
C ASN A 178 15.31 6.45 -8.47
N LEU A 179 14.34 5.54 -8.33
CA LEU A 179 13.26 5.69 -7.35
C LEU A 179 13.79 5.80 -5.92
N CYS A 180 14.72 4.93 -5.53
CA CYS A 180 15.34 4.99 -4.21
C CYS A 180 16.12 6.30 -4.00
N GLU A 181 16.84 6.77 -5.02
CA GLU A 181 17.60 8.03 -4.96
C GLU A 181 16.66 9.24 -4.73
N ILE A 182 15.58 9.35 -5.52
CA ILE A 182 14.61 10.43 -5.38
C ILE A 182 13.95 10.38 -4.00
N LEU A 183 13.44 9.22 -3.57
CA LEU A 183 12.73 9.09 -2.30
C LEU A 183 13.64 9.22 -1.08
N SER A 184 14.97 9.15 -1.24
CA SER A 184 15.93 9.40 -0.15
C SER A 184 16.15 10.88 0.14
N SER A 185 15.67 11.78 -0.72
CA SER A 185 15.79 13.22 -0.47
C SER A 185 14.94 13.68 0.71
N ASP A 186 15.33 14.76 1.36
CA ASP A 186 14.64 15.31 2.54
C ASP A 186 13.17 15.65 2.26
N GLU A 187 12.83 15.97 1.01
CA GLU A 187 11.48 16.30 0.56
C GLU A 187 10.47 15.17 0.78
N TYR A 188 10.93 13.92 0.63
CA TYR A 188 10.07 12.73 0.71
C TYR A 188 10.15 12.01 2.05
N GLN A 189 11.03 12.46 2.94
CA GLN A 189 11.16 11.84 4.26
C GLN A 189 9.91 12.09 5.10
N PRO A 190 9.45 11.10 5.87
CA PRO A 190 8.33 11.31 6.77
C PRO A 190 8.70 12.37 7.80
N GLU A 191 7.90 13.41 7.88
CA GLU A 191 8.02 14.38 8.98
C GLU A 191 7.72 13.66 10.28
N GLY A 192 8.71 13.58 11.16
CA GLY A 192 8.54 13.01 12.48
C GLY A 192 7.47 13.80 13.22
N LYS A 193 6.39 13.16 13.63
CA LYS A 193 5.53 13.75 14.65
C LYS A 193 6.40 13.94 15.89
N ARG A 194 6.82 15.16 16.12
CA ARG A 194 7.23 15.56 17.46
C ARG A 194 5.95 15.63 18.28
N TYR A 195 5.65 14.56 18.99
CA TYR A 195 4.74 14.64 20.12
C TYR A 195 5.54 15.34 21.22
N ASP A 196 5.41 16.64 21.30
CA ASP A 196 5.79 17.40 22.51
C ASP A 196 4.75 17.16 23.61
#